data_260e287f6b450e26b8989ed99f583ff4
#
_entry.id   260e287f6b450e26b8989ed99f583ff4
#
_cell.length_a   1.000
_cell.length_b   1.000
_cell.length_c   1.000
_cell.angle_alpha   90.00
_cell.angle_beta   90.00
_cell.angle_gamma   90.00
#
_symmetry.space_group_name_H-M   'P 1'
#
loop_
_entity.id
_entity.type
_entity.pdbx_description
1 polymer ?
#
loop_
_entity_poly.entity_id
_entity_poly.type
_entity_poly.pdbx_seq_one_letter_code
_entity_poly.pdbx_strand_id
1 'polypeptide(L)'
;MAISGAAGAINEKETRLKPTLSFTNIINMNVGFFGIQYSFGLQQSAVNPIYDMLGASPHEIPILNLAGPVTGLLIQPIIGVMSDKTWTPKWGRRKPYFFAGAIICSLCLLVYPFSSTLWMAAGLLWILDVGNNTAMEPYRAFIADTLNKDQQPTGFQAQSFFTGFGQTLANVSLFIFPLLFIGKTGSLPNWVYASFFLGAVCSIGSIWWSMKTTKEIFPTDDELDEIIKYNEGKPNKIIQFLGYILAVSLIPLALYLILNRFSGQNFANLMILPIFFIWIFLLANLLEKNKNIGWVNALYLLVSPLIEIIDSIKTMPRVMWQLSLVYLFQWYALFCYWQNSSKSVALSVWGATPKDNPELYEEAVSWTGLVNGWYNIVTFLTAFGLVYFAKKYGSKYVHFICLLIAGAGFIVFPFIANKYLLFVAISGFGIGWASMMGIPYLMVVNNIPKERYGVYMGIINMMIVIPMIIQTLTFGFVLEHFLGDDPRNAITFAGVLLLIAALATLYIKTDRVE
;
A
#
# COMPACT_ATOMS: atom_id res chain seq x y z
N MET A 1 -33.66 -31.59 -29.34
CA MET A 1 -33.98 -32.78 -28.50
C MET A 1 -33.16 -32.68 -27.25
N ALA A 2 -33.80 -32.67 -26.15
CA ALA A 2 -33.41 -32.29 -24.79
C ALA A 2 -32.13 -32.96 -24.29
N ILE A 3 -31.23 -32.14 -23.72
CA ILE A 3 -30.40 -32.52 -22.58
C ILE A 3 -30.90 -31.67 -21.39
N SER A 4 -32.10 -31.94 -20.99
CA SER A 4 -32.74 -31.61 -19.75
C SER A 4 -32.72 -32.89 -18.93
N GLY A 5 -31.92 -32.89 -17.83
CA GLY A 5 -32.11 -33.98 -16.88
C GLY A 5 -30.82 -34.48 -16.25
N ALA A 6 -30.13 -33.62 -15.49
CA ALA A 6 -29.31 -33.99 -14.32
C ALA A 6 -28.77 -32.76 -13.58
N ALA A 7 -29.46 -31.61 -13.63
CA ALA A 7 -29.32 -30.61 -12.60
C ALA A 7 -30.23 -31.03 -11.45
N GLY A 8 -29.79 -32.01 -10.66
CA GLY A 8 -30.39 -32.29 -9.37
C GLY A 8 -30.44 -30.98 -8.62
N ALA A 9 -31.60 -30.63 -8.08
CA ALA A 9 -31.86 -29.51 -7.23
C ALA A 9 -30.78 -29.42 -6.13
N ILE A 10 -29.71 -28.73 -6.46
CA ILE A 10 -28.73 -28.25 -5.45
C ILE A 10 -29.49 -27.18 -4.70
N ASN A 11 -29.78 -27.52 -3.47
CA ASN A 11 -30.47 -26.71 -2.51
C ASN A 11 -29.93 -25.29 -2.59
N GLU A 12 -30.74 -24.31 -2.98
CA GLU A 12 -30.40 -22.87 -3.10
C GLU A 12 -29.90 -22.23 -1.79
N LYS A 13 -29.72 -23.00 -0.74
CA LYS A 13 -29.15 -22.63 0.57
C LYS A 13 -27.70 -23.06 0.80
N GLU A 14 -27.10 -23.85 -0.03
CA GLU A 14 -25.66 -24.02 0.00
C GLU A 14 -24.99 -22.85 -0.75
N THR A 15 -24.92 -21.68 -0.09
CA THR A 15 -23.78 -20.78 -0.29
C THR A 15 -22.58 -21.67 -0.47
N ARG A 16 -21.94 -21.69 -1.67
CA ARG A 16 -20.76 -22.52 -1.94
C ARG A 16 -19.79 -22.33 -0.81
N LEU A 17 -19.74 -23.31 0.10
CA LEU A 17 -18.86 -23.29 1.25
C LEU A 17 -17.44 -23.25 0.69
N LYS A 18 -16.76 -22.11 0.88
CA LYS A 18 -15.36 -21.98 0.48
C LYS A 18 -14.58 -23.13 1.12
N PRO A 19 -13.78 -23.88 0.34
CA PRO A 19 -13.10 -25.07 0.87
C PRO A 19 -12.14 -24.65 1.97
N THR A 20 -12.04 -25.47 3.01
CA THR A 20 -11.02 -25.29 4.04
C THR A 20 -9.66 -25.62 3.44
N LEU A 21 -8.78 -24.63 3.35
CA LEU A 21 -7.43 -24.80 2.84
C LEU A 21 -6.47 -25.23 3.96
N SER A 22 -5.47 -26.05 3.63
CA SER A 22 -4.37 -26.33 4.54
C SER A 22 -3.52 -25.07 4.79
N PHE A 23 -2.83 -25.00 5.93
CA PHE A 23 -1.93 -23.90 6.25
C PHE A 23 -0.89 -23.67 5.13
N THR A 24 -0.32 -24.74 4.58
CA THR A 24 0.63 -24.67 3.45
C THR A 24 0.00 -24.00 2.22
N ASN A 25 -1.26 -24.30 1.91
CA ASN A 25 -1.96 -23.67 0.79
C ASN A 25 -2.21 -22.17 1.05
N ILE A 26 -2.53 -21.78 2.30
CA ILE A 26 -2.65 -20.37 2.69
C ILE A 26 -1.31 -19.65 2.56
N ILE A 27 -0.20 -20.27 2.93
CA ILE A 27 1.13 -19.71 2.71
C ILE A 27 1.41 -19.57 1.23
N ASN A 28 1.24 -20.63 0.43
CA ASN A 28 1.51 -20.62 -1.01
C ASN A 28 0.71 -19.55 -1.75
N MET A 29 -0.56 -19.35 -1.39
CA MET A 29 -1.36 -18.29 -1.99
C MET A 29 -0.87 -16.88 -1.64
N ASN A 30 -0.12 -16.71 -0.56
CA ASN A 30 0.38 -15.43 -0.10
C ASN A 30 1.85 -15.15 -0.48
N VAL A 31 2.58 -16.12 -1.02
CA VAL A 31 4.00 -15.95 -1.44
C VAL A 31 4.19 -14.77 -2.39
N GLY A 32 3.24 -14.52 -3.31
CA GLY A 32 3.34 -13.40 -4.25
C GLY A 32 3.39 -12.03 -3.56
N PHE A 33 2.85 -11.91 -2.36
CA PHE A 33 2.92 -10.67 -1.59
C PHE A 33 4.35 -10.34 -1.15
N PHE A 34 5.19 -11.35 -0.96
CA PHE A 34 6.62 -11.18 -0.68
C PHE A 34 7.34 -10.35 -1.75
N GLY A 35 7.14 -10.65 -3.04
CA GLY A 35 7.81 -9.92 -4.12
C GLY A 35 7.33 -8.47 -4.23
N ILE A 36 6.04 -8.21 -4.03
CA ILE A 36 5.49 -6.86 -3.96
C ILE A 36 6.15 -6.09 -2.82
N GLN A 37 6.29 -6.70 -1.64
CA GLN A 37 6.86 -6.06 -0.45
C GLN A 37 8.38 -5.89 -0.53
N TYR A 38 9.07 -6.76 -1.24
CA TYR A 38 10.48 -6.54 -1.56
C TYR A 38 10.66 -5.27 -2.41
N SER A 39 9.81 -5.08 -3.44
CA SER A 39 9.81 -3.87 -4.25
C SER A 39 9.54 -2.61 -3.42
N PHE A 40 8.55 -2.64 -2.53
CA PHE A 40 8.29 -1.52 -1.61
C PHE A 40 9.46 -1.27 -0.65
N GLY A 41 10.15 -2.30 -0.16
CA GLY A 41 11.34 -2.16 0.68
C GLY A 41 12.47 -1.43 -0.05
N LEU A 42 12.70 -1.75 -1.34
CA LEU A 42 13.66 -1.01 -2.17
C LEU A 42 13.24 0.45 -2.37
N GLN A 43 11.96 0.71 -2.61
CA GLN A 43 11.46 2.08 -2.78
C GLN A 43 11.70 2.92 -1.53
N GLN A 44 11.38 2.39 -0.36
CA GLN A 44 11.51 3.11 0.90
C GLN A 44 12.96 3.40 1.28
N SER A 45 13.89 2.50 0.94
CA SER A 45 15.26 2.57 1.44
C SER A 45 16.31 2.95 0.41
N ALA A 46 16.07 2.70 -0.90
CA ALA A 46 17.06 2.94 -1.94
C ALA A 46 16.75 4.13 -2.84
N VAL A 47 15.48 4.48 -3.05
CA VAL A 47 15.10 5.50 -4.05
C VAL A 47 15.61 6.89 -3.68
N ASN A 48 15.46 7.33 -2.43
CA ASN A 48 15.95 8.63 -2.01
C ASN A 48 17.49 8.74 -2.12
N PRO A 49 18.29 7.78 -1.64
CA PRO A 49 19.73 7.76 -1.93
C PRO A 49 20.07 7.82 -3.41
N ILE A 50 19.30 7.15 -4.27
CA ILE A 50 19.52 7.23 -5.74
C ILE A 50 19.21 8.62 -6.27
N TYR A 51 18.14 9.27 -5.81
CA TYR A 51 17.83 10.66 -6.16
C TYR A 51 18.96 11.61 -5.75
N ASP A 52 19.52 11.46 -4.53
CA ASP A 52 20.66 12.24 -4.06
C ASP A 52 21.88 12.03 -4.95
N MET A 53 22.17 10.77 -5.34
CA MET A 53 23.28 10.44 -6.28
C MET A 53 23.08 11.03 -7.68
N LEU A 54 21.84 11.22 -8.11
CA LEU A 54 21.47 11.84 -9.39
C LEU A 54 21.33 13.36 -9.31
N GLY A 55 21.65 13.97 -8.14
CA GLY A 55 21.72 15.41 -7.95
C GLY A 55 20.39 16.08 -7.57
N ALA A 56 19.47 15.35 -6.95
CA ALA A 56 18.23 15.93 -6.44
C ALA A 56 18.51 16.96 -5.33
N SER A 57 17.84 18.10 -5.41
CA SER A 57 17.85 19.06 -4.31
C SER A 57 16.91 18.60 -3.17
N PRO A 58 17.18 18.97 -1.89
CA PRO A 58 16.30 18.62 -0.78
C PRO A 58 14.84 19.07 -0.96
N HIS A 59 14.61 20.15 -1.71
CA HIS A 59 13.26 20.66 -1.98
C HIS A 59 12.52 19.87 -3.08
N GLU A 60 13.23 19.13 -3.93
CA GLU A 60 12.63 18.30 -4.99
C GLU A 60 12.21 16.93 -4.47
N ILE A 61 12.90 16.38 -3.47
CA ILE A 61 12.65 15.04 -2.93
C ILE A 61 11.18 14.81 -2.52
N PRO A 62 10.47 15.71 -1.82
CA PRO A 62 9.06 15.50 -1.49
C PRO A 62 8.16 15.36 -2.72
N ILE A 63 8.43 16.15 -3.77
CA ILE A 63 7.65 16.10 -5.03
C ILE A 63 7.93 14.79 -5.78
N LEU A 64 9.19 14.35 -5.82
CA LEU A 64 9.59 13.10 -6.47
C LEU A 64 8.96 11.88 -5.78
N ASN A 65 8.73 11.93 -4.47
CA ASN A 65 8.10 10.87 -3.69
C ASN A 65 6.56 10.89 -3.72
N LEU A 66 5.91 11.83 -4.39
CA LEU A 66 4.46 11.84 -4.57
C LEU A 66 3.95 10.64 -5.39
N ALA A 67 4.83 9.94 -6.11
CA ALA A 67 4.47 8.77 -6.90
C ALA A 67 3.65 7.75 -6.09
N GLY A 68 4.17 7.28 -4.95
CA GLY A 68 3.50 6.29 -4.11
C GLY A 68 2.10 6.72 -3.66
N PRO A 69 1.96 7.84 -2.95
CA PRO A 69 0.65 8.33 -2.53
C PRO A 69 -0.35 8.54 -3.67
N VAL A 70 0.05 9.20 -4.77
CA VAL A 70 -0.89 9.50 -5.85
C VAL A 70 -1.31 8.25 -6.63
N THR A 71 -0.37 7.36 -6.94
CA THR A 71 -0.70 6.10 -7.61
C THR A 71 -1.53 5.18 -6.71
N GLY A 72 -1.22 5.11 -5.41
CA GLY A 72 -2.02 4.38 -4.43
C GLY A 72 -3.45 4.90 -4.34
N LEU A 73 -3.63 6.22 -4.34
CA LEU A 73 -4.93 6.85 -4.27
C LEU A 73 -5.80 6.57 -5.50
N LEU A 74 -5.20 6.52 -6.69
CA LEU A 74 -5.93 6.44 -7.97
C LEU A 74 -5.97 5.02 -8.52
N ILE A 75 -4.83 4.32 -8.56
CA ILE A 75 -4.72 3.01 -9.22
C ILE A 75 -5.45 1.92 -8.44
N GLN A 76 -5.27 1.88 -7.11
CA GLN A 76 -5.82 0.76 -6.34
C GLN A 76 -7.35 0.67 -6.41
N PRO A 77 -8.14 1.75 -6.18
CA PRO A 77 -9.59 1.66 -6.31
C PRO A 77 -10.04 1.35 -7.74
N ILE A 78 -9.39 1.94 -8.75
CA ILE A 78 -9.72 1.67 -10.17
C ILE A 78 -9.50 0.20 -10.50
N ILE A 79 -8.35 -0.36 -10.13
CA ILE A 79 -8.03 -1.77 -10.35
C ILE A 79 -8.93 -2.67 -9.50
N GLY A 80 -9.29 -2.24 -8.28
CA GLY A 80 -10.28 -2.90 -7.44
C GLY A 80 -11.59 -3.12 -8.19
N VAL A 81 -12.21 -2.03 -8.69
CA VAL A 81 -13.44 -2.08 -9.49
C VAL A 81 -13.26 -2.95 -10.74
N MET A 82 -12.18 -2.74 -11.50
CA MET A 82 -11.94 -3.49 -12.73
C MET A 82 -11.80 -4.99 -12.46
N SER A 83 -11.11 -5.37 -11.39
CA SER A 83 -10.91 -6.77 -11.02
C SER A 83 -12.19 -7.42 -10.50
N ASP A 84 -13.05 -6.70 -9.77
CA ASP A 84 -14.36 -7.18 -9.33
C ASP A 84 -15.26 -7.55 -10.53
N LYS A 85 -15.17 -6.81 -11.62
CA LYS A 85 -15.97 -6.98 -12.84
C LYS A 85 -15.26 -7.78 -13.93
N THR A 86 -14.19 -8.51 -13.58
CA THR A 86 -13.47 -9.38 -14.52
C THR A 86 -13.69 -10.84 -14.17
N TRP A 87 -13.90 -11.66 -15.17
CA TRP A 87 -13.81 -13.10 -15.07
C TRP A 87 -13.25 -13.69 -16.36
N THR A 88 -12.27 -14.57 -16.22
CA THR A 88 -11.75 -15.36 -17.34
C THR A 88 -11.64 -16.82 -16.93
N PRO A 89 -12.10 -17.78 -17.77
CA PRO A 89 -12.09 -19.21 -17.42
C PRO A 89 -10.69 -19.76 -17.09
N LYS A 90 -9.64 -19.19 -17.73
CA LYS A 90 -8.25 -19.65 -17.57
C LYS A 90 -7.55 -19.00 -16.40
N TRP A 91 -7.78 -17.70 -16.16
CA TRP A 91 -6.98 -16.89 -15.23
C TRP A 91 -7.77 -16.43 -14.01
N GLY A 92 -9.10 -16.64 -13.99
CA GLY A 92 -9.96 -16.17 -12.91
C GLY A 92 -10.24 -14.67 -12.95
N ARG A 93 -10.52 -14.09 -11.79
CA ARG A 93 -10.91 -12.69 -11.57
C ARG A 93 -9.69 -11.81 -11.24
N ARG A 94 -8.86 -12.23 -10.30
CA ARG A 94 -7.80 -11.41 -9.68
C ARG A 94 -6.43 -11.62 -10.32
N LYS A 95 -6.10 -12.84 -10.69
CA LYS A 95 -4.78 -13.22 -11.22
C LYS A 95 -4.30 -12.40 -12.41
N PRO A 96 -5.14 -12.03 -13.40
CA PRO A 96 -4.69 -11.22 -14.53
C PRO A 96 -4.06 -9.89 -14.08
N TYR A 97 -4.61 -9.26 -13.04
CA TYR A 97 -4.17 -7.95 -12.58
C TYR A 97 -2.87 -8.02 -11.79
N PHE A 98 -2.76 -8.92 -10.81
CA PHE A 98 -1.50 -8.99 -10.08
C PHE A 98 -0.36 -9.57 -10.92
N PHE A 99 -0.65 -10.38 -11.93
CA PHE A 99 0.37 -10.79 -12.90
C PHE A 99 0.82 -9.65 -13.80
N ALA A 100 -0.11 -8.85 -14.34
CA ALA A 100 0.21 -7.66 -15.11
C ALA A 100 1.04 -6.66 -14.29
N GLY A 101 0.64 -6.42 -13.03
CA GLY A 101 1.39 -5.59 -12.09
C GLY A 101 2.81 -6.12 -11.86
N ALA A 102 2.97 -7.44 -11.66
CA ALA A 102 4.29 -8.05 -11.48
C ALA A 102 5.19 -7.91 -12.71
N ILE A 103 4.64 -8.02 -13.92
CA ILE A 103 5.40 -7.79 -15.16
C ILE A 103 5.89 -6.34 -15.22
N ILE A 104 5.01 -5.36 -14.97
CA ILE A 104 5.36 -3.94 -14.98
C ILE A 104 6.44 -3.67 -13.93
N CYS A 105 6.27 -4.14 -12.69
CA CYS A 105 7.26 -4.00 -11.62
C CYS A 105 8.61 -4.59 -11.99
N SER A 106 8.62 -5.83 -12.47
CA SER A 106 9.88 -6.53 -12.81
C SER A 106 10.62 -5.82 -13.93
N LEU A 107 9.92 -5.37 -14.97
CA LEU A 107 10.53 -4.60 -16.06
C LEU A 107 11.09 -3.27 -15.56
N CYS A 108 10.35 -2.54 -14.71
CA CYS A 108 10.84 -1.30 -14.12
C CYS A 108 12.06 -1.53 -13.23
N LEU A 109 12.04 -2.56 -12.37
CA LEU A 109 13.18 -2.89 -11.52
C LEU A 109 14.42 -3.29 -12.32
N LEU A 110 14.26 -3.94 -13.48
CA LEU A 110 15.39 -4.24 -14.38
C LEU A 110 15.96 -2.98 -15.05
N VAL A 111 15.12 -2.00 -15.37
CA VAL A 111 15.53 -0.77 -16.06
C VAL A 111 16.00 0.32 -15.09
N TYR A 112 15.48 0.36 -13.86
CA TYR A 112 15.73 1.41 -12.88
C TYR A 112 17.21 1.70 -12.62
N PRO A 113 18.11 0.70 -12.47
CA PRO A 113 19.54 0.94 -12.22
C PRO A 113 20.27 1.65 -13.38
N PHE A 114 19.69 1.66 -14.57
CA PHE A 114 20.27 2.36 -15.73
C PHE A 114 19.84 3.84 -15.80
N SER A 115 19.17 4.35 -14.76
CA SER A 115 18.78 5.76 -14.71
C SER A 115 20.02 6.65 -14.72
N SER A 116 20.15 7.46 -15.76
CA SER A 116 21.25 8.41 -15.94
C SER A 116 20.87 9.85 -15.53
N THR A 117 19.57 10.08 -15.34
CA THR A 117 19.03 11.40 -14.96
C THR A 117 17.97 11.24 -13.86
N LEU A 118 17.82 12.29 -13.05
CA LEU A 118 16.81 12.35 -12.01
C LEU A 118 15.38 12.10 -12.54
N TRP A 119 15.05 12.68 -13.70
CA TRP A 119 13.73 12.53 -14.33
C TRP A 119 13.45 11.13 -14.84
N MET A 120 14.46 10.43 -15.29
CA MET A 120 14.33 9.02 -15.68
C MET A 120 14.03 8.17 -14.44
N ALA A 121 14.76 8.37 -13.35
CA ALA A 121 14.52 7.65 -12.09
C ALA A 121 13.12 7.95 -11.53
N ALA A 122 12.70 9.22 -11.52
CA ALA A 122 11.37 9.63 -11.08
C ALA A 122 10.26 9.00 -11.95
N GLY A 123 10.38 9.07 -13.26
CA GLY A 123 9.41 8.47 -14.20
C GLY A 123 9.30 6.95 -14.03
N LEU A 124 10.41 6.26 -13.85
CA LEU A 124 10.43 4.82 -13.57
C LEU A 124 9.80 4.50 -12.21
N LEU A 125 9.99 5.35 -11.18
CA LEU A 125 9.30 5.17 -9.90
C LEU A 125 7.78 5.25 -10.06
N TRP A 126 7.26 6.19 -10.84
CA TRP A 126 5.83 6.29 -11.12
C TRP A 126 5.29 5.01 -11.77
N ILE A 127 5.99 4.46 -12.77
CA ILE A 127 5.56 3.23 -13.44
C ILE A 127 5.67 2.03 -12.49
N LEU A 128 6.72 1.98 -11.67
CA LEU A 128 6.92 0.94 -10.67
C LEU A 128 5.78 0.93 -9.64
N ASP A 129 5.39 2.12 -9.16
CA ASP A 129 4.29 2.28 -8.22
C ASP A 129 2.93 1.90 -8.84
N VAL A 130 2.69 2.26 -10.10
CA VAL A 130 1.51 1.79 -10.84
C VAL A 130 1.48 0.25 -10.88
N GLY A 131 2.60 -0.39 -11.17
CA GLY A 131 2.73 -1.85 -11.18
C GLY A 131 2.45 -2.48 -9.81
N ASN A 132 3.09 -1.98 -8.76
CA ASN A 132 2.90 -2.46 -7.39
C ASN A 132 1.44 -2.31 -6.93
N ASN A 133 0.83 -1.15 -7.17
CA ASN A 133 -0.55 -0.87 -6.79
C ASN A 133 -1.56 -1.68 -7.62
N THR A 134 -1.26 -1.97 -8.90
CA THR A 134 -2.06 -2.86 -9.75
C THR A 134 -2.05 -4.30 -9.22
N ALA A 135 -0.95 -4.76 -8.65
CA ALA A 135 -0.86 -6.10 -8.08
C ALA A 135 -1.50 -6.18 -6.68
N MET A 136 -1.31 -5.17 -5.85
CA MET A 136 -1.58 -5.24 -4.41
C MET A 136 -3.07 -5.37 -4.07
N GLU A 137 -3.96 -4.56 -4.67
CA GLU A 137 -5.38 -4.59 -4.33
C GLU A 137 -6.11 -5.86 -4.75
N PRO A 138 -5.98 -6.35 -6.00
CA PRO A 138 -6.57 -7.63 -6.36
C PRO A 138 -6.02 -8.78 -5.51
N TYR A 139 -4.77 -8.67 -5.04
CA TYR A 139 -4.16 -9.68 -4.18
C TYR A 139 -4.81 -9.73 -2.78
N ARG A 140 -5.14 -8.59 -2.20
CA ARG A 140 -5.88 -8.50 -0.92
C ARG A 140 -7.30 -9.03 -1.06
N ALA A 141 -7.99 -8.63 -2.13
CA ALA A 141 -9.32 -9.13 -2.44
C ALA A 141 -9.32 -10.65 -2.69
N PHE A 142 -8.27 -11.19 -3.32
CA PHE A 142 -8.10 -12.62 -3.58
C PHE A 142 -8.13 -13.47 -2.30
N ILE A 143 -7.57 -12.98 -1.18
CA ILE A 143 -7.66 -13.66 0.11
C ILE A 143 -9.11 -13.72 0.60
N ALA A 144 -9.81 -12.58 0.56
CA ALA A 144 -11.19 -12.51 0.97
C ALA A 144 -12.11 -13.37 0.08
N ASP A 145 -11.84 -13.42 -1.23
CA ASP A 145 -12.59 -14.22 -2.20
C ASP A 145 -12.36 -15.73 -2.00
N THR A 146 -11.15 -16.14 -1.65
CA THR A 146 -10.74 -17.55 -1.62
C THR A 146 -10.94 -18.22 -0.27
N LEU A 147 -10.70 -17.51 0.84
CA LEU A 147 -10.75 -18.09 2.18
C LEU A 147 -12.15 -17.99 2.80
N ASN A 148 -12.54 -19.03 3.55
CA ASN A 148 -13.71 -18.96 4.41
C ASN A 148 -13.47 -18.00 5.59
N LYS A 149 -14.54 -17.59 6.29
CA LYS A 149 -14.46 -16.59 7.37
C LYS A 149 -13.47 -16.98 8.48
N ASP A 150 -13.41 -18.27 8.83
CA ASP A 150 -12.53 -18.76 9.90
C ASP A 150 -11.04 -18.71 9.53
N GLN A 151 -10.73 -18.79 8.24
CA GLN A 151 -9.36 -18.77 7.72
C GLN A 151 -8.87 -17.39 7.26
N GLN A 152 -9.77 -16.42 7.08
CA GLN A 152 -9.41 -15.06 6.68
C GLN A 152 -8.39 -14.40 7.63
N PRO A 153 -8.50 -14.54 8.99
CA PRO A 153 -7.48 -14.02 9.88
C PRO A 153 -6.09 -14.56 9.58
N THR A 154 -5.98 -15.85 9.30
CA THR A 154 -4.71 -16.50 8.94
C THR A 154 -4.20 -15.99 7.58
N GLY A 155 -5.09 -15.79 6.61
CA GLY A 155 -4.75 -15.25 5.30
C GLY A 155 -4.19 -13.84 5.35
N PHE A 156 -4.84 -12.92 6.07
CA PHE A 156 -4.37 -11.54 6.20
C PHE A 156 -3.10 -11.44 7.05
N GLN A 157 -2.94 -12.29 8.07
CA GLN A 157 -1.68 -12.32 8.84
C GLN A 157 -0.54 -12.97 8.06
N ALA A 158 -0.82 -13.90 7.13
CA ALA A 158 0.18 -14.36 6.18
C ALA A 158 0.68 -13.23 5.27
N GLN A 159 -0.19 -12.28 4.88
CA GLN A 159 0.25 -11.05 4.19
C GLN A 159 1.16 -10.21 5.09
N SER A 160 0.82 -10.01 6.37
CA SER A 160 1.67 -9.28 7.32
C SER A 160 3.04 -9.94 7.48
N PHE A 161 3.07 -11.29 7.54
CA PHE A 161 4.33 -12.04 7.54
C PHE A 161 5.17 -11.73 6.30
N PHE A 162 4.60 -11.84 5.09
CA PHE A 162 5.32 -11.57 3.86
C PHE A 162 5.67 -10.10 3.67
N THR A 163 4.91 -9.17 4.27
CA THR A 163 5.28 -7.76 4.34
C THR A 163 6.59 -7.58 5.08
N GLY A 164 6.67 -8.05 6.32
CA GLY A 164 7.88 -7.95 7.12
C GLY A 164 9.06 -8.70 6.50
N PHE A 165 8.83 -9.91 5.99
CA PHE A 165 9.87 -10.74 5.37
C PHE A 165 10.42 -10.13 4.07
N GLY A 166 9.55 -9.64 3.18
CA GLY A 166 9.94 -9.00 1.93
C GLY A 166 10.74 -7.72 2.14
N GLN A 167 10.25 -6.85 3.01
CA GLN A 167 10.95 -5.59 3.35
C GLN A 167 12.27 -5.85 4.11
N THR A 168 12.32 -6.85 4.99
CA THR A 168 13.57 -7.27 5.64
C THR A 168 14.61 -7.70 4.60
N LEU A 169 14.23 -8.57 3.66
CA LEU A 169 15.18 -9.06 2.66
C LEU A 169 15.66 -7.92 1.73
N ALA A 170 14.79 -6.97 1.38
CA ALA A 170 15.17 -5.78 0.64
C ALA A 170 16.23 -4.96 1.42
N ASN A 171 15.97 -4.65 2.69
CA ASN A 171 16.92 -3.90 3.53
C ASN A 171 18.23 -4.65 3.76
N VAL A 172 18.18 -5.96 3.97
CA VAL A 172 19.37 -6.82 4.11
C VAL A 172 20.19 -6.83 2.82
N SER A 173 19.53 -6.88 1.65
CA SER A 173 20.24 -6.79 0.37
C SER A 173 20.95 -5.45 0.19
N LEU A 174 20.30 -4.34 0.58
CA LEU A 174 20.89 -3.00 0.54
C LEU A 174 22.07 -2.83 1.52
N PHE A 175 22.12 -3.62 2.58
CA PHE A 175 23.24 -3.62 3.54
C PHE A 175 24.38 -4.52 3.06
N ILE A 176 24.10 -5.72 2.54
CA ILE A 176 25.10 -6.73 2.16
C ILE A 176 25.70 -6.43 0.78
N PHE A 177 24.91 -6.02 -0.20
CA PHE A 177 25.36 -5.89 -1.58
C PHE A 177 26.43 -4.81 -1.81
N PRO A 178 26.46 -3.68 -1.10
CA PRO A 178 27.61 -2.77 -1.16
C PRO A 178 28.95 -3.42 -0.80
N LEU A 179 28.94 -4.44 0.09
CA LEU A 179 30.14 -5.19 0.48
C LEU A 179 30.59 -6.19 -0.60
N LEU A 180 29.66 -6.71 -1.39
CA LEU A 180 29.89 -7.74 -2.41
C LEU A 180 30.08 -7.16 -3.81
N PHE A 181 29.36 -6.11 -4.16
CA PHE A 181 29.31 -5.50 -5.48
C PHE A 181 29.93 -4.10 -5.44
N ILE A 182 31.25 -4.05 -5.31
CA ILE A 182 32.04 -2.82 -5.23
C ILE A 182 32.12 -2.14 -6.61
N GLY A 183 32.19 -0.81 -6.62
CA GLY A 183 32.35 0.00 -7.83
C GLY A 183 31.04 0.51 -8.41
N LYS A 184 31.16 1.16 -9.57
CA LYS A 184 30.04 1.79 -10.28
C LYS A 184 29.97 1.32 -11.72
N THR A 185 28.76 1.13 -12.22
CA THR A 185 28.47 0.92 -13.63
C THR A 185 27.53 2.04 -14.08
N GLY A 186 27.98 2.90 -15.00
CA GLY A 186 27.24 4.10 -15.38
C GLY A 186 27.16 5.14 -14.23
N SER A 187 25.95 5.67 -13.99
CA SER A 187 25.73 6.73 -12.99
C SER A 187 25.57 6.20 -11.57
N LEU A 188 25.25 4.91 -11.40
CA LEU A 188 24.88 4.33 -10.11
C LEU A 188 25.87 3.22 -9.67
N PRO A 189 25.97 2.97 -8.34
CA PRO A 189 26.78 1.89 -7.78
C PRO A 189 26.27 0.50 -8.19
N ASN A 190 27.18 -0.47 -8.26
CA ASN A 190 26.86 -1.85 -8.67
C ASN A 190 25.87 -2.56 -7.73
N TRP A 191 25.85 -2.22 -6.45
CA TRP A 191 24.89 -2.77 -5.50
C TRP A 191 23.43 -2.41 -5.84
N VAL A 192 23.20 -1.26 -6.51
CA VAL A 192 21.87 -0.87 -6.98
C VAL A 192 21.38 -1.87 -8.02
N TYR A 193 22.23 -2.20 -9.01
CA TYR A 193 21.90 -3.21 -10.03
C TYR A 193 21.56 -4.56 -9.39
N ALA A 194 22.40 -5.04 -8.48
CA ALA A 194 22.17 -6.32 -7.80
C ALA A 194 20.87 -6.35 -7.00
N SER A 195 20.58 -5.29 -6.21
CA SER A 195 19.39 -5.21 -5.37
C SER A 195 18.11 -5.14 -6.20
N PHE A 196 18.11 -4.33 -7.26
CA PHE A 196 16.95 -4.15 -8.12
C PHE A 196 16.70 -5.37 -9.02
N PHE A 197 17.74 -6.03 -9.52
CA PHE A 197 17.61 -7.29 -10.28
C PHE A 197 17.07 -8.41 -9.40
N LEU A 198 17.54 -8.53 -8.16
CA LEU A 198 16.95 -9.47 -7.20
C LEU A 198 15.48 -9.14 -6.96
N GLY A 199 15.14 -7.85 -6.82
CA GLY A 199 13.75 -7.39 -6.70
C GLY A 199 12.87 -7.79 -7.88
N ALA A 200 13.38 -7.67 -9.10
CA ALA A 200 12.67 -8.11 -10.30
C ALA A 200 12.37 -9.61 -10.29
N VAL A 201 13.37 -10.42 -9.94
CA VAL A 201 13.20 -11.88 -9.81
C VAL A 201 12.21 -12.24 -8.68
N CYS A 202 12.32 -11.57 -7.53
CA CYS A 202 11.40 -11.77 -6.41
C CYS A 202 9.97 -11.41 -6.79
N SER A 203 9.75 -10.28 -7.49
CA SER A 203 8.43 -9.82 -7.88
C SER A 203 7.73 -10.81 -8.81
N ILE A 204 8.32 -11.12 -9.97
CA ILE A 204 7.67 -12.01 -10.94
C ILE A 204 7.63 -13.47 -10.45
N GLY A 205 8.70 -13.94 -9.80
CA GLY A 205 8.82 -15.34 -9.36
C GLY A 205 7.84 -15.69 -8.24
N SER A 206 7.67 -14.82 -7.24
CA SER A 206 6.75 -15.05 -6.14
C SER A 206 5.28 -15.02 -6.59
N ILE A 207 4.92 -14.09 -7.46
CA ILE A 207 3.57 -14.01 -8.02
C ILE A 207 3.29 -15.21 -8.91
N TRP A 208 4.22 -15.59 -9.77
CA TRP A 208 4.12 -16.80 -10.58
C TRP A 208 3.87 -18.05 -9.72
N TRP A 209 4.60 -18.19 -8.61
CA TRP A 209 4.41 -19.29 -7.66
C TRP A 209 2.98 -19.31 -7.10
N SER A 210 2.49 -18.20 -6.58
CA SER A 210 1.13 -18.11 -6.03
C SER A 210 0.06 -18.40 -7.08
N MET A 211 0.23 -17.92 -8.31
CA MET A 211 -0.69 -18.20 -9.41
C MET A 211 -0.76 -19.68 -9.77
N LYS A 212 0.39 -20.36 -9.74
CA LYS A 212 0.49 -21.80 -10.09
C LYS A 212 -0.08 -22.69 -8.98
N THR A 213 0.12 -22.31 -7.72
CA THR A 213 -0.24 -23.16 -6.57
C THR A 213 -1.67 -22.95 -6.06
N THR A 214 -2.33 -21.85 -6.44
CA THR A 214 -3.67 -21.52 -5.95
C THR A 214 -4.64 -21.38 -7.09
N LYS A 215 -5.86 -21.92 -6.93
CA LYS A 215 -6.98 -21.77 -7.88
C LYS A 215 -7.95 -20.74 -7.32
N GLU A 216 -8.51 -19.90 -8.19
CA GLU A 216 -9.63 -19.03 -7.82
C GLU A 216 -10.93 -19.82 -7.76
N ILE A 217 -11.84 -19.39 -6.89
CA ILE A 217 -13.19 -19.96 -6.78
C ILE A 217 -14.02 -19.40 -7.93
N PHE A 218 -14.78 -20.27 -8.57
CA PHE A 218 -15.68 -19.89 -9.67
C PHE A 218 -16.79 -18.96 -9.12
N PRO A 219 -17.12 -17.84 -9.79
CA PRO A 219 -18.23 -16.98 -9.39
C PRO A 219 -19.55 -17.73 -9.44
N THR A 220 -20.53 -17.28 -8.66
CA THR A 220 -21.91 -17.77 -8.77
C THR A 220 -22.52 -17.32 -10.09
N ASP A 221 -23.61 -17.96 -10.49
CA ASP A 221 -24.28 -17.62 -11.77
C ASP A 221 -24.79 -16.17 -11.74
N ASP A 222 -25.32 -15.71 -10.60
CA ASP A 222 -25.76 -14.32 -10.40
C ASP A 222 -24.59 -13.33 -10.51
N GLU A 223 -23.43 -13.63 -9.88
CA GLU A 223 -22.20 -12.81 -10.01
C GLU A 223 -21.69 -12.77 -11.45
N LEU A 224 -21.80 -13.91 -12.17
CA LEU A 224 -21.37 -13.98 -13.56
C LEU A 224 -22.27 -13.14 -14.47
N ASP A 225 -23.58 -13.20 -14.27
CA ASP A 225 -24.56 -12.41 -15.00
C ASP A 225 -24.36 -10.90 -14.73
N GLU A 226 -24.09 -10.50 -13.50
CA GLU A 226 -23.73 -9.11 -13.18
C GLU A 226 -22.45 -8.67 -13.88
N ILE A 227 -21.42 -9.52 -13.90
CA ILE A 227 -20.15 -9.24 -14.60
C ILE A 227 -20.40 -9.07 -16.11
N ILE A 228 -21.20 -9.95 -16.72
CA ILE A 228 -21.53 -9.87 -18.14
C ILE A 228 -22.28 -8.57 -18.43
N LYS A 229 -23.36 -8.30 -17.69
CA LYS A 229 -24.18 -7.09 -17.86
C LYS A 229 -23.37 -5.80 -17.65
N TYR A 230 -22.47 -5.78 -16.66
CA TYR A 230 -21.60 -4.63 -16.44
C TYR A 230 -20.65 -4.36 -17.59
N ASN A 231 -20.20 -5.41 -18.29
CA ASN A 231 -19.23 -5.29 -19.38
C ASN A 231 -19.89 -5.09 -20.76
N GLU A 232 -21.22 -5.20 -20.86
CA GLU A 232 -21.93 -4.95 -22.12
C GLU A 232 -21.66 -3.53 -22.63
N GLY A 233 -21.28 -3.41 -23.90
CA GLY A 233 -20.98 -2.14 -24.56
C GLY A 233 -19.70 -1.43 -24.11
N LYS A 234 -18.91 -2.00 -23.20
CA LYS A 234 -17.65 -1.40 -22.75
C LYS A 234 -16.48 -1.78 -23.63
N PRO A 235 -15.49 -0.87 -23.80
CA PRO A 235 -14.27 -1.19 -24.51
C PRO A 235 -13.48 -2.30 -23.81
N ASN A 236 -12.60 -2.95 -24.58
CA ASN A 236 -11.73 -4.02 -24.06
C ASN A 236 -11.01 -3.55 -22.79
N LYS A 237 -10.96 -4.39 -21.75
CA LYS A 237 -10.34 -4.10 -20.45
C LYS A 237 -8.86 -3.72 -20.54
N ILE A 238 -8.15 -4.25 -21.52
CA ILE A 238 -6.76 -3.86 -21.78
C ILE A 238 -6.71 -2.39 -22.22
N ILE A 239 -7.62 -1.95 -23.10
CA ILE A 239 -7.70 -0.55 -23.54
C ILE A 239 -8.09 0.35 -22.37
N GLN A 240 -9.04 -0.05 -21.52
CA GLN A 240 -9.39 0.68 -20.30
C GLN A 240 -8.18 0.79 -19.37
N PHE A 241 -7.50 -0.32 -19.10
CA PHE A 241 -6.32 -0.36 -18.24
C PHE A 241 -5.20 0.55 -18.76
N LEU A 242 -4.86 0.46 -20.06
CA LEU A 242 -3.84 1.33 -20.66
C LEU A 242 -4.27 2.80 -20.63
N GLY A 243 -5.55 3.10 -20.85
CA GLY A 243 -6.10 4.44 -20.75
C GLY A 243 -5.98 5.03 -19.34
N TYR A 244 -6.24 4.23 -18.29
CA TYR A 244 -6.06 4.66 -16.90
C TYR A 244 -4.59 4.84 -16.53
N ILE A 245 -3.70 3.93 -16.94
CA ILE A 245 -2.25 4.11 -16.74
C ILE A 245 -1.80 5.42 -17.37
N LEU A 246 -2.20 5.68 -18.61
CA LEU A 246 -1.83 6.91 -19.31
C LEU A 246 -2.38 8.14 -18.59
N ALA A 247 -3.66 8.15 -18.22
CA ALA A 247 -4.28 9.26 -17.51
C ALA A 247 -3.60 9.53 -16.16
N VAL A 248 -3.35 8.48 -15.37
CA VAL A 248 -2.67 8.60 -14.08
C VAL A 248 -1.21 9.02 -14.23
N SER A 249 -0.52 8.61 -15.27
CA SER A 249 0.87 9.04 -15.54
C SER A 249 0.96 10.48 -16.02
N LEU A 250 -0.07 11.00 -16.70
CA LEU A 250 -0.12 12.40 -17.14
C LEU A 250 -0.49 13.38 -16.01
N ILE A 251 -1.21 12.92 -14.98
CA ILE A 251 -1.59 13.75 -13.82
C ILE A 251 -0.35 14.30 -13.09
N PRO A 252 0.68 13.50 -12.77
CA PRO A 252 1.90 14.00 -12.12
C PRO A 252 2.66 15.00 -12.97
N LEU A 253 2.72 14.74 -14.28
CA LEU A 253 3.36 15.66 -15.19
C LEU A 253 2.63 17.01 -15.19
N ALA A 254 1.31 17.00 -15.27
CA ALA A 254 0.49 18.21 -15.19
C ALA A 254 0.64 18.92 -13.83
N LEU A 255 0.58 18.17 -12.71
CA LEU A 255 0.82 18.69 -11.37
C LEU A 255 2.21 19.28 -11.22
N TYR A 256 3.25 18.60 -11.73
CA TYR A 256 4.61 19.11 -11.73
C TYR A 256 4.74 20.43 -12.52
N LEU A 257 4.19 20.49 -13.73
CA LEU A 257 4.21 21.70 -14.55
C LEU A 257 3.46 22.88 -13.86
N ILE A 258 2.36 22.58 -13.18
CA ILE A 258 1.58 23.56 -12.42
C ILE A 258 2.37 23.99 -11.16
N LEU A 259 2.88 23.06 -10.37
CA LEU A 259 3.62 23.33 -9.14
C LEU A 259 4.92 24.11 -9.41
N ASN A 260 5.64 23.77 -10.47
CA ASN A 260 6.84 24.48 -10.88
C ASN A 260 6.57 25.93 -11.31
N ARG A 261 5.37 26.20 -11.85
CA ARG A 261 4.92 27.57 -12.19
C ARG A 261 4.53 28.38 -10.95
N PHE A 262 4.12 27.73 -9.86
CA PHE A 262 3.56 28.35 -8.65
C PHE A 262 4.39 28.07 -7.40
N SER A 263 5.64 27.70 -7.51
CA SER A 263 6.52 27.22 -6.42
C SER A 263 6.74 28.17 -5.23
N GLY A 264 6.05 29.32 -5.20
CA GLY A 264 6.06 30.23 -4.04
C GLY A 264 4.76 30.24 -3.21
N GLN A 265 3.79 29.38 -3.51
CA GLN A 265 2.47 29.42 -2.84
C GLN A 265 2.09 28.04 -2.27
N ASN A 266 2.55 27.71 -1.06
CA ASN A 266 2.23 26.46 -0.37
C ASN A 266 0.73 26.19 -0.23
N PHE A 267 -0.11 27.22 -0.12
CA PHE A 267 -1.55 27.09 0.03
C PHE A 267 -2.25 26.70 -1.29
N ALA A 268 -1.81 27.21 -2.43
CA ALA A 268 -2.35 26.82 -3.74
C ALA A 268 -2.08 25.33 -4.04
N ASN A 269 -0.93 24.83 -3.60
CA ASN A 269 -0.55 23.43 -3.75
C ASN A 269 -1.45 22.51 -2.91
N LEU A 270 -1.85 22.92 -1.70
CA LEU A 270 -2.79 22.20 -0.84
C LEU A 270 -4.17 22.05 -1.48
N MET A 271 -4.62 23.06 -2.24
CA MET A 271 -5.95 23.09 -2.85
C MET A 271 -6.05 22.34 -4.19
N ILE A 272 -4.94 22.02 -4.86
CA ILE A 272 -4.97 21.35 -6.17
C ILE A 272 -5.62 19.97 -6.08
N LEU A 273 -5.28 19.17 -5.07
CA LEU A 273 -5.86 17.83 -4.88
C LEU A 273 -7.36 17.85 -4.59
N PRO A 274 -7.88 18.63 -3.63
CA PRO A 274 -9.32 18.79 -3.42
C PRO A 274 -10.04 19.30 -4.66
N ILE A 275 -9.51 20.30 -5.35
CA ILE A 275 -10.10 20.85 -6.59
C ILE A 275 -10.15 19.78 -7.68
N PHE A 276 -9.09 18.99 -7.85
CA PHE A 276 -9.03 17.90 -8.80
C PHE A 276 -10.10 16.84 -8.53
N PHE A 277 -10.30 16.43 -7.26
CA PHE A 277 -11.36 15.48 -6.89
C PHE A 277 -12.75 16.05 -7.08
N ILE A 278 -12.96 17.31 -6.73
CA ILE A 278 -14.24 18.01 -7.00
C ILE A 278 -14.51 18.05 -8.51
N TRP A 279 -13.49 18.35 -9.30
CA TRP A 279 -13.62 18.40 -10.76
C TRP A 279 -13.93 17.01 -11.35
N ILE A 280 -13.26 15.94 -10.92
CA ILE A 280 -13.58 14.56 -11.32
C ILE A 280 -15.02 14.20 -10.94
N PHE A 281 -15.44 14.55 -9.72
CA PHE A 281 -16.80 14.29 -9.24
C PHE A 281 -17.84 15.00 -10.11
N LEU A 282 -17.64 16.29 -10.40
CA LEU A 282 -18.53 17.06 -11.26
C LEU A 282 -18.56 16.53 -12.70
N LEU A 283 -17.39 16.17 -13.24
CA LEU A 283 -17.27 15.58 -14.57
C LEU A 283 -18.00 14.24 -14.64
N ALA A 284 -17.82 13.38 -13.66
CA ALA A 284 -18.48 12.08 -13.57
C ALA A 284 -20.01 12.22 -13.57
N ASN A 285 -20.55 13.13 -12.73
CA ASN A 285 -22.00 13.41 -12.69
C ASN A 285 -22.52 13.99 -14.02
N LEU A 286 -21.74 14.85 -14.68
CA LEU A 286 -22.11 15.45 -15.96
C LEU A 286 -22.13 14.40 -17.09
N LEU A 287 -21.16 13.49 -17.10
CA LEU A 287 -21.09 12.40 -18.06
C LEU A 287 -22.23 11.38 -17.86
N GLU A 288 -22.54 11.06 -16.60
CA GLU A 288 -23.66 10.17 -16.27
C GLU A 288 -25.00 10.75 -16.73
N LYS A 289 -25.21 12.04 -16.51
CA LYS A 289 -26.44 12.74 -16.94
C LYS A 289 -26.61 12.76 -18.48
N ASN A 290 -25.52 12.79 -19.23
CA ASN A 290 -25.53 12.93 -20.69
C ASN A 290 -25.10 11.65 -21.43
N LYS A 291 -25.10 10.49 -20.77
CA LYS A 291 -24.65 9.20 -21.34
C LYS A 291 -25.41 8.72 -22.59
N ASN A 292 -26.56 9.31 -22.90
CA ASN A 292 -27.32 8.99 -24.10
C ASN A 292 -26.67 9.52 -25.41
N ILE A 293 -25.69 10.40 -25.31
CA ILE A 293 -24.94 10.94 -26.46
C ILE A 293 -23.75 10.02 -26.73
N GLY A 294 -23.62 9.48 -27.94
CA GLY A 294 -22.68 8.41 -28.27
C GLY A 294 -21.22 8.62 -27.82
N TRP A 295 -20.62 9.78 -28.09
CA TRP A 295 -19.25 10.07 -27.66
C TRP A 295 -19.15 10.31 -26.14
N VAL A 296 -20.22 10.88 -25.52
CA VAL A 296 -20.30 11.06 -24.06
C VAL A 296 -20.41 9.71 -23.38
N ASN A 297 -21.17 8.76 -23.96
CA ASN A 297 -21.25 7.40 -23.46
C ASN A 297 -19.90 6.69 -23.49
N ALA A 298 -19.12 6.86 -24.57
CA ALA A 298 -17.77 6.29 -24.64
C ALA A 298 -16.87 6.83 -23.51
N LEU A 299 -16.93 8.14 -23.25
CA LEU A 299 -16.18 8.77 -22.17
C LEU A 299 -16.71 8.37 -20.79
N TYR A 300 -18.04 8.29 -20.61
CA TYR A 300 -18.68 7.77 -19.41
C TYR A 300 -18.23 6.34 -19.10
N LEU A 301 -18.20 5.46 -20.09
CA LEU A 301 -17.74 4.08 -19.91
C LEU A 301 -16.26 4.00 -19.48
N LEU A 302 -15.42 4.92 -19.97
CA LEU A 302 -14.03 5.04 -19.53
C LEU A 302 -13.92 5.45 -18.06
N VAL A 303 -14.72 6.40 -17.58
CA VAL A 303 -14.65 6.89 -16.20
C VAL A 303 -15.59 6.16 -15.23
N SER A 304 -16.37 5.20 -15.69
CA SER A 304 -17.35 4.46 -14.87
C SER A 304 -16.77 3.83 -13.59
N PRO A 305 -15.51 3.33 -13.52
CA PRO A 305 -14.94 2.86 -12.26
C PRO A 305 -14.80 3.97 -11.20
N LEU A 306 -14.53 5.21 -11.61
CA LEU A 306 -14.46 6.34 -10.67
C LEU A 306 -15.85 6.68 -10.10
N ILE A 307 -16.91 6.57 -10.93
CA ILE A 307 -18.29 6.76 -10.46
C ILE A 307 -18.65 5.67 -9.44
N GLU A 308 -18.28 4.42 -9.71
CA GLU A 308 -18.54 3.31 -8.79
C GLU A 308 -17.79 3.47 -7.45
N ILE A 309 -16.59 4.04 -7.44
CA ILE A 309 -15.86 4.40 -6.22
C ILE A 309 -16.64 5.43 -5.42
N ILE A 310 -17.14 6.51 -6.08
CA ILE A 310 -17.92 7.57 -5.43
C ILE A 310 -19.19 7.00 -4.80
N ASP A 311 -19.92 6.14 -5.50
CA ASP A 311 -21.13 5.51 -4.99
C ASP A 311 -20.83 4.53 -3.86
N SER A 312 -19.71 3.81 -3.95
CA SER A 312 -19.24 2.93 -2.87
C SER A 312 -18.85 3.71 -1.61
N ILE A 313 -18.28 4.91 -1.75
CA ILE A 313 -18.00 5.81 -0.62
C ILE A 313 -19.30 6.27 0.02
N LYS A 314 -20.31 6.68 -0.76
CA LYS A 314 -21.62 7.11 -0.24
C LYS A 314 -22.34 6.00 0.55
N THR A 315 -22.19 4.76 0.11
CA THR A 315 -22.82 3.58 0.72
C THR A 315 -21.89 2.82 1.69
N MET A 316 -20.76 3.41 2.03
CA MET A 316 -19.72 2.80 2.85
C MET A 316 -20.22 2.44 4.25
N PRO A 317 -19.95 1.20 4.74
CA PRO A 317 -20.34 0.77 6.06
C PRO A 317 -19.76 1.64 7.19
N ARG A 318 -20.50 1.77 8.29
CA ARG A 318 -20.06 2.58 9.45
C ARG A 318 -18.70 2.17 9.99
N VAL A 319 -18.38 0.89 9.97
CA VAL A 319 -17.08 0.35 10.39
C VAL A 319 -15.93 0.98 9.61
N MET A 320 -16.09 1.22 8.32
CA MET A 320 -15.07 1.84 7.49
C MET A 320 -14.91 3.33 7.80
N TRP A 321 -16.00 4.07 8.07
CA TRP A 321 -15.92 5.46 8.52
C TRP A 321 -15.22 5.59 9.86
N GLN A 322 -15.45 4.66 10.79
CA GLN A 322 -14.76 4.62 12.08
C GLN A 322 -13.27 4.28 11.91
N LEU A 323 -12.97 3.34 11.00
CA LEU A 323 -11.60 2.96 10.68
C LEU A 323 -10.84 4.10 9.99
N SER A 324 -11.50 4.93 9.16
CA SER A 324 -10.85 6.07 8.51
C SER A 324 -10.31 7.08 9.54
N LEU A 325 -10.98 7.25 10.67
CA LEU A 325 -10.47 8.08 11.77
C LEU A 325 -9.22 7.49 12.42
N VAL A 326 -9.19 6.16 12.64
CA VAL A 326 -8.00 5.46 13.15
C VAL A 326 -6.84 5.64 12.16
N TYR A 327 -7.10 5.44 10.89
CA TYR A 327 -6.11 5.56 9.82
C TYR A 327 -5.58 6.98 9.66
N LEU A 328 -6.39 8.00 9.88
CA LEU A 328 -5.95 9.40 9.84
C LEU A 328 -4.78 9.63 10.78
N PHE A 329 -4.90 9.22 12.04
CA PHE A 329 -3.85 9.41 13.04
C PHE A 329 -2.69 8.44 12.85
N GLN A 330 -2.99 7.18 12.57
CA GLN A 330 -2.00 6.11 12.41
C GLN A 330 -1.05 6.40 11.24
N TRP A 331 -1.56 6.67 10.05
CA TRP A 331 -0.75 6.86 8.85
C TRP A 331 -0.05 8.22 8.81
N TYR A 332 -0.65 9.24 9.40
CA TYR A 332 0.03 10.51 9.63
C TYR A 332 1.26 10.29 10.54
N ALA A 333 1.09 9.56 11.64
CA ALA A 333 2.17 9.24 12.58
C ALA A 333 3.34 8.50 11.91
N LEU A 334 3.03 7.49 11.08
CA LEU A 334 4.05 6.69 10.42
C LEU A 334 4.91 7.52 9.46
N PHE A 335 4.29 8.45 8.74
CA PHE A 335 5.02 9.35 7.85
C PHE A 335 5.92 10.31 8.63
N CYS A 336 5.47 10.82 9.77
CA CYS A 336 6.35 11.59 10.67
C CYS A 336 7.58 10.77 11.09
N TYR A 337 7.37 9.48 11.45
CA TYR A 337 8.46 8.59 11.83
C TYR A 337 9.44 8.35 10.67
N TRP A 338 8.96 7.88 9.52
CA TRP A 338 9.84 7.53 8.41
C TRP A 338 10.67 8.70 7.88
N GLN A 339 10.13 9.92 7.91
CA GLN A 339 10.83 11.12 7.46
C GLN A 339 11.85 11.65 8.46
N ASN A 340 11.69 11.36 9.77
CA ASN A 340 12.49 11.98 10.82
C ASN A 340 13.31 10.98 11.65
N SER A 341 13.15 9.67 11.46
CA SER A 341 13.79 8.65 12.30
C SER A 341 15.32 8.73 12.29
N SER A 342 15.94 8.84 11.11
CA SER A 342 17.41 8.95 11.00
C SER A 342 17.96 10.21 11.65
N LYS A 343 17.29 11.35 11.45
CA LYS A 343 17.68 12.62 12.08
C LYS A 343 17.52 12.57 13.60
N SER A 344 16.42 11.96 14.07
CA SER A 344 16.17 11.77 15.50
C SER A 344 17.22 10.89 16.16
N VAL A 345 17.55 9.74 15.53
CA VAL A 345 18.60 8.83 16.02
C VAL A 345 19.96 9.51 16.03
N ALA A 346 20.31 10.24 14.96
CA ALA A 346 21.57 10.96 14.87
C ALA A 346 21.73 11.97 16.03
N LEU A 347 20.70 12.73 16.33
CA LEU A 347 20.72 13.68 17.45
C LEU A 347 20.76 12.99 18.82
N SER A 348 19.94 11.93 19.01
CA SER A 348 19.80 11.30 20.33
C SER A 348 21.00 10.46 20.73
N VAL A 349 21.66 9.79 19.78
CA VAL A 349 22.74 8.83 20.04
C VAL A 349 24.12 9.42 19.77
N TRP A 350 24.27 10.18 18.67
CA TRP A 350 25.56 10.72 18.23
C TRP A 350 25.70 12.23 18.46
N GLY A 351 24.62 12.94 18.80
CA GLY A 351 24.62 14.40 18.88
C GLY A 351 24.97 15.06 17.54
N ALA A 352 24.73 14.38 16.44
CA ALA A 352 25.16 14.78 15.11
C ALA A 352 24.01 15.32 14.25
N THR A 353 24.33 16.33 13.44
CA THR A 353 23.45 16.81 12.38
C THR A 353 24.13 16.65 11.01
N PRO A 354 23.38 16.66 9.91
CA PRO A 354 23.97 16.58 8.57
C PRO A 354 24.98 17.67 8.26
N LYS A 355 24.83 18.86 8.93
CA LYS A 355 25.67 20.04 8.71
C LYS A 355 26.94 20.04 9.57
N ASP A 356 26.79 19.67 10.87
CA ASP A 356 27.89 19.82 11.83
C ASP A 356 28.85 18.63 11.80
N ASN A 357 28.32 17.40 11.66
CA ASN A 357 29.10 16.16 11.68
C ASN A 357 28.58 15.15 10.64
N PRO A 358 28.87 15.35 9.34
CA PRO A 358 28.35 14.50 8.25
C PRO A 358 28.71 13.02 8.40
N GLU A 359 29.93 12.70 8.85
CA GLU A 359 30.41 11.31 9.00
C GLU A 359 29.62 10.55 10.09
N LEU A 360 29.42 11.19 11.25
CA LEU A 360 28.61 10.62 12.33
C LEU A 360 27.13 10.53 11.95
N TYR A 361 26.67 11.48 11.14
CA TYR A 361 25.32 11.42 10.61
C TYR A 361 25.13 10.23 9.65
N GLU A 362 26.09 9.93 8.78
CA GLU A 362 26.04 8.75 7.89
C GLU A 362 26.07 7.44 8.70
N GLU A 363 26.88 7.36 9.78
CA GLU A 363 26.86 6.22 10.70
C GLU A 363 25.47 6.04 11.33
N ALA A 364 24.85 7.12 11.79
CA ALA A 364 23.52 7.11 12.38
C ALA A 364 22.44 6.68 11.37
N VAL A 365 22.53 7.12 10.11
CA VAL A 365 21.63 6.72 9.03
C VAL A 365 21.73 5.22 8.78
N SER A 366 22.97 4.69 8.68
CA SER A 366 23.22 3.26 8.50
C SER A 366 22.66 2.44 9.67
N TRP A 367 22.86 2.91 10.90
CA TRP A 367 22.32 2.28 12.10
C TRP A 367 20.79 2.30 12.14
N THR A 368 20.18 3.40 11.73
CA THR A 368 18.71 3.52 11.62
C THR A 368 18.16 2.53 10.58
N GLY A 369 18.89 2.28 9.52
CA GLY A 369 18.56 1.23 8.56
C GLY A 369 18.47 -0.16 9.23
N LEU A 370 19.42 -0.51 10.11
CA LEU A 370 19.37 -1.76 10.89
C LEU A 370 18.18 -1.77 11.86
N VAL A 371 17.91 -0.66 12.54
CA VAL A 371 16.76 -0.52 13.45
C VAL A 371 15.44 -0.71 12.68
N ASN A 372 15.34 -0.14 11.48
CA ASN A 372 14.18 -0.34 10.60
C ASN A 372 14.08 -1.79 10.07
N GLY A 373 15.21 -2.42 9.75
CA GLY A 373 15.26 -3.84 9.45
C GLY A 373 14.72 -4.70 10.60
N TRP A 374 15.07 -4.35 11.84
CA TRP A 374 14.64 -5.07 13.04
C TRP A 374 13.13 -5.01 13.25
N TYR A 375 12.47 -3.85 13.14
CA TYR A 375 11.03 -3.82 13.31
C TYR A 375 10.31 -4.68 12.25
N ASN A 376 10.82 -4.77 11.05
CA ASN A 376 10.28 -5.66 10.01
C ASN A 376 10.47 -7.15 10.39
N ILE A 377 11.60 -7.53 11.01
CA ILE A 377 11.80 -8.87 11.59
C ILE A 377 10.74 -9.15 12.66
N VAL A 378 10.53 -8.23 13.60
CA VAL A 378 9.49 -8.37 14.62
C VAL A 378 8.11 -8.51 13.99
N THR A 379 7.84 -7.77 12.93
CA THR A 379 6.57 -7.83 12.18
C THR A 379 6.29 -9.25 11.69
N PHE A 380 7.20 -9.87 10.95
CA PHE A 380 6.93 -11.20 10.40
C PHE A 380 6.92 -12.29 11.48
N LEU A 381 7.70 -12.15 12.55
CA LEU A 381 7.69 -13.10 13.68
C LEU A 381 6.38 -13.05 14.47
N THR A 382 5.80 -11.87 14.64
CA THR A 382 4.59 -11.68 15.44
C THR A 382 3.29 -11.87 14.67
N ALA A 383 3.32 -11.77 13.35
CA ALA A 383 2.14 -11.78 12.49
C ALA A 383 1.16 -12.94 12.80
N PHE A 384 1.65 -14.16 12.85
CA PHE A 384 0.79 -15.34 13.11
C PHE A 384 0.30 -15.43 14.55
N GLY A 385 1.07 -14.92 15.51
CA GLY A 385 0.63 -14.83 16.91
C GLY A 385 -0.62 -13.95 17.06
N LEU A 386 -0.72 -12.88 16.26
CA LEU A 386 -1.88 -12.00 16.28
C LEU A 386 -3.18 -12.69 15.84
N VAL A 387 -3.11 -13.75 15.01
CA VAL A 387 -4.28 -14.55 14.62
C VAL A 387 -4.94 -15.18 15.84
N TYR A 388 -4.14 -15.80 16.71
CA TYR A 388 -4.63 -16.42 17.93
C TYR A 388 -5.33 -15.39 18.83
N PHE A 389 -4.67 -14.26 19.05
CA PHE A 389 -5.23 -13.18 19.87
C PHE A 389 -6.47 -12.55 19.24
N ALA A 390 -6.49 -12.34 17.91
CA ALA A 390 -7.65 -11.79 17.21
C ALA A 390 -8.89 -12.69 17.31
N LYS A 391 -8.69 -14.01 17.20
CA LYS A 391 -9.78 -15.00 17.38
C LYS A 391 -10.28 -15.04 18.83
N LYS A 392 -9.39 -14.94 19.81
CA LYS A 392 -9.73 -15.09 21.23
C LYS A 392 -10.33 -13.82 21.85
N TYR A 393 -9.80 -12.66 21.52
CA TYR A 393 -10.12 -11.37 22.16
C TYR A 393 -10.84 -10.39 21.24
N GLY A 394 -10.95 -10.72 19.95
CA GLY A 394 -11.51 -9.86 18.91
C GLY A 394 -10.49 -8.91 18.29
N SER A 395 -10.65 -8.71 16.97
CA SER A 395 -9.72 -7.93 16.14
C SER A 395 -9.52 -6.51 16.64
N LYS A 396 -10.58 -5.85 17.10
CA LYS A 396 -10.55 -4.48 17.62
C LYS A 396 -9.61 -4.32 18.82
N TYR A 397 -9.70 -5.19 19.81
CA TYR A 397 -8.89 -5.10 21.02
C TYR A 397 -7.42 -5.44 20.76
N VAL A 398 -7.16 -6.38 19.84
CA VAL A 398 -5.79 -6.69 19.43
C VAL A 398 -5.15 -5.50 18.74
N HIS A 399 -5.87 -4.87 17.81
CA HIS A 399 -5.36 -3.68 17.13
C HIS A 399 -5.10 -2.52 18.09
N PHE A 400 -6.03 -2.28 19.03
CA PHE A 400 -5.89 -1.29 20.10
C PHE A 400 -4.60 -1.48 20.90
N ILE A 401 -4.35 -2.71 21.40
CA ILE A 401 -3.15 -3.00 22.21
C ILE A 401 -1.87 -2.85 21.37
N CYS A 402 -1.87 -3.32 20.13
CA CYS A 402 -0.72 -3.19 19.24
C CYS A 402 -0.37 -1.73 18.94
N LEU A 403 -1.37 -0.87 18.74
CA LEU A 403 -1.17 0.57 18.56
C LEU A 403 -0.67 1.26 19.85
N LEU A 404 -1.16 0.86 21.02
CA LEU A 404 -0.64 1.37 22.30
C LEU A 404 0.84 1.05 22.48
N ILE A 405 1.24 -0.19 22.22
CA ILE A 405 2.65 -0.63 22.34
C ILE A 405 3.52 0.14 21.35
N ALA A 406 3.07 0.30 20.10
CA ALA A 406 3.78 1.07 19.08
C ALA A 406 3.93 2.53 19.46
N GLY A 407 2.84 3.16 19.94
CA GLY A 407 2.85 4.56 20.38
C GLY A 407 3.77 4.79 21.58
N ALA A 408 3.74 3.91 22.58
CA ALA A 408 4.66 3.96 23.71
C ALA A 408 6.12 3.82 23.25
N GLY A 409 6.40 2.90 22.32
CA GLY A 409 7.72 2.74 21.71
C GLY A 409 8.22 4.03 21.06
N PHE A 410 7.39 4.69 20.26
CA PHE A 410 7.75 5.95 19.60
C PHE A 410 7.94 7.11 20.59
N ILE A 411 7.19 7.17 21.69
CA ILE A 411 7.40 8.21 22.72
C ILE A 411 8.76 8.04 23.40
N VAL A 412 9.16 6.80 23.70
CA VAL A 412 10.43 6.53 24.40
C VAL A 412 11.64 6.63 23.45
N PHE A 413 11.46 6.30 22.18
CA PHE A 413 12.52 6.17 21.17
C PHE A 413 13.50 7.37 21.11
N PRO A 414 13.04 8.65 21.08
CA PRO A 414 13.92 9.81 20.97
C PRO A 414 14.76 10.10 22.21
N PHE A 415 14.41 9.52 23.35
CA PHE A 415 15.13 9.73 24.63
C PHE A 415 16.23 8.68 24.88
N ILE A 416 16.39 7.73 23.95
CA ILE A 416 17.36 6.64 24.06
C ILE A 416 18.70 7.11 23.49
N ALA A 417 19.71 7.27 24.36
CA ALA A 417 21.08 7.59 23.97
C ALA A 417 21.91 6.34 23.59
N ASN A 418 21.48 5.14 24.01
CA ASN A 418 22.18 3.90 23.68
C ASN A 418 21.62 3.27 22.41
N LYS A 419 22.46 3.20 21.37
CA LYS A 419 22.06 2.68 20.05
C LYS A 419 21.47 1.26 20.06
N TYR A 420 21.85 0.41 21.00
CA TYR A 420 21.34 -0.96 21.12
C TYR A 420 19.94 -1.01 21.75
N LEU A 421 19.60 -0.09 22.64
CA LEU A 421 18.27 -0.02 23.24
C LEU A 421 17.19 0.46 22.26
N LEU A 422 17.57 1.08 21.15
CA LEU A 422 16.65 1.44 20.06
C LEU A 422 15.90 0.21 19.51
N PHE A 423 16.56 -0.95 19.47
CA PHE A 423 15.94 -2.20 19.01
C PHE A 423 14.77 -2.63 19.93
N VAL A 424 14.85 -2.35 21.23
CA VAL A 424 13.78 -2.66 22.18
C VAL A 424 12.58 -1.73 21.94
N ALA A 425 12.81 -0.42 21.87
CA ALA A 425 11.73 0.55 21.66
C ALA A 425 11.02 0.34 20.31
N ILE A 426 11.78 0.10 19.23
CA ILE A 426 11.20 -0.08 17.89
C ILE A 426 10.49 -1.44 17.72
N SER A 427 10.77 -2.43 18.58
CA SER A 427 10.04 -3.71 18.58
C SER A 427 8.55 -3.51 18.80
N GLY A 428 8.16 -2.53 19.61
CA GLY A 428 6.76 -2.15 19.79
C GLY A 428 6.10 -1.73 18.48
N PHE A 429 6.81 -0.95 17.67
CA PHE A 429 6.35 -0.59 16.33
C PHE A 429 6.24 -1.81 15.41
N GLY A 430 7.18 -2.76 15.46
CA GLY A 430 7.10 -4.00 14.67
C GLY A 430 5.83 -4.80 14.94
N ILE A 431 5.41 -4.90 16.22
CA ILE A 431 4.13 -5.53 16.61
C ILE A 431 2.95 -4.72 16.05
N GLY A 432 2.99 -3.38 16.21
CA GLY A 432 1.98 -2.48 15.65
C GLY A 432 1.86 -2.61 14.15
N TRP A 433 2.98 -2.66 13.44
CA TRP A 433 3.02 -2.79 11.98
C TRP A 433 2.42 -4.11 11.50
N ALA A 434 2.70 -5.23 12.17
CA ALA A 434 2.05 -6.52 11.89
C ALA A 434 0.52 -6.44 12.02
N SER A 435 0.03 -5.74 13.06
CA SER A 435 -1.39 -5.52 13.25
C SER A 435 -1.99 -4.61 12.17
N MET A 436 -1.31 -3.50 11.82
CA MET A 436 -1.77 -2.53 10.83
C MET A 436 -1.93 -3.14 9.43
N MET A 437 -1.08 -4.11 9.09
CA MET A 437 -1.10 -4.78 7.78
C MET A 437 -2.17 -5.85 7.63
N GLY A 438 -2.72 -6.39 8.74
CA GLY A 438 -3.65 -7.51 8.68
C GLY A 438 -5.00 -7.27 9.35
N ILE A 439 -5.00 -6.78 10.57
CA ILE A 439 -6.22 -6.73 11.41
C ILE A 439 -7.31 -5.79 10.88
N PRO A 440 -7.03 -4.57 10.38
CA PRO A 440 -8.06 -3.69 9.84
C PRO A 440 -8.80 -4.27 8.64
N TYR A 441 -8.11 -4.99 7.75
CA TYR A 441 -8.75 -5.67 6.62
C TYR A 441 -9.75 -6.73 7.09
N LEU A 442 -9.40 -7.47 8.14
CA LEU A 442 -10.29 -8.45 8.75
C LEU A 442 -11.56 -7.79 9.33
N MET A 443 -11.44 -6.62 9.97
CA MET A 443 -12.59 -5.88 10.49
C MET A 443 -13.55 -5.43 9.38
N VAL A 444 -13.03 -5.09 8.20
CA VAL A 444 -13.82 -4.57 7.08
C VAL A 444 -14.44 -5.71 6.27
N VAL A 445 -13.70 -6.75 5.95
CA VAL A 445 -14.11 -7.81 5.02
C VAL A 445 -15.40 -8.51 5.42
N ASN A 446 -15.66 -8.59 6.73
CA ASN A 446 -16.89 -9.19 7.26
C ASN A 446 -18.13 -8.28 7.16
N ASN A 447 -17.95 -7.00 6.82
CA ASN A 447 -18.99 -5.96 6.80
C ASN A 447 -19.26 -5.37 5.41
N ILE A 448 -18.61 -5.91 4.36
CA ILE A 448 -18.78 -5.43 2.99
C ILE A 448 -19.35 -6.51 2.08
N PRO A 449 -20.11 -6.14 1.03
CA PRO A 449 -20.60 -7.06 0.02
C PRO A 449 -19.46 -7.77 -0.70
N LYS A 450 -19.59 -9.08 -0.92
CA LYS A 450 -18.56 -9.91 -1.60
C LYS A 450 -18.26 -9.43 -3.02
N GLU A 451 -19.31 -9.00 -3.73
CA GLU A 451 -19.26 -8.53 -5.11
C GLU A 451 -18.42 -7.25 -5.27
N ARG A 452 -18.14 -6.55 -4.15
CA ARG A 452 -17.41 -5.28 -4.10
C ARG A 452 -16.14 -5.32 -3.25
N TYR A 453 -15.58 -6.50 -3.00
CA TYR A 453 -14.35 -6.62 -2.19
C TYR A 453 -13.20 -5.78 -2.76
N GLY A 454 -12.99 -5.80 -4.07
CA GLY A 454 -11.90 -5.05 -4.70
C GLY A 454 -12.04 -3.54 -4.53
N VAL A 455 -13.22 -2.98 -4.80
CA VAL A 455 -13.42 -1.54 -4.65
C VAL A 455 -13.28 -1.08 -3.20
N TYR A 456 -13.79 -1.85 -2.23
CA TYR A 456 -13.65 -1.49 -0.82
C TYR A 456 -12.23 -1.66 -0.28
N MET A 457 -11.46 -2.64 -0.77
CA MET A 457 -10.02 -2.73 -0.47
C MET A 457 -9.26 -1.52 -1.02
N GLY A 458 -9.60 -1.08 -2.24
CA GLY A 458 -9.07 0.15 -2.80
C GLY A 458 -9.43 1.39 -1.98
N ILE A 459 -10.67 1.48 -1.46
CA ILE A 459 -11.09 2.57 -0.58
C ILE A 459 -10.32 2.54 0.75
N ILE A 460 -10.05 1.36 1.33
CA ILE A 460 -9.16 1.25 2.50
C ILE A 460 -7.79 1.84 2.19
N ASN A 461 -7.25 1.57 1.00
CA ASN A 461 -5.98 2.17 0.61
C ASN A 461 -6.05 3.70 0.46
N MET A 462 -7.17 4.25 -0.04
CA MET A 462 -7.39 5.71 -0.02
C MET A 462 -7.34 6.26 1.41
N MET A 463 -7.90 5.55 2.39
CA MET A 463 -7.82 5.91 3.80
C MET A 463 -6.40 5.85 4.37
N ILE A 464 -5.49 5.07 3.76
CA ILE A 464 -4.06 5.05 4.06
C ILE A 464 -3.39 6.30 3.47
N VAL A 465 -3.62 6.54 2.20
CA VAL A 465 -2.87 7.51 1.41
C VAL A 465 -3.27 8.97 1.72
N ILE A 466 -4.55 9.23 1.95
CA ILE A 466 -5.03 10.60 2.25
C ILE A 466 -4.31 11.18 3.48
N PRO A 467 -4.19 10.48 4.63
CA PRO A 467 -3.40 10.96 5.76
C PRO A 467 -1.93 11.20 5.45
N MET A 468 -1.33 10.38 4.58
CA MET A 468 0.07 10.55 4.15
C MET A 468 0.24 11.86 3.38
N ILE A 469 -0.69 12.17 2.47
CA ILE A 469 -0.70 13.43 1.72
C ILE A 469 -0.93 14.62 2.68
N ILE A 470 -1.90 14.52 3.59
CA ILE A 470 -2.16 15.56 4.59
C ILE A 470 -0.89 15.81 5.42
N GLN A 471 -0.21 14.76 5.87
CA GLN A 471 1.04 14.87 6.60
C GLN A 471 2.11 15.60 5.77
N THR A 472 2.33 15.18 4.52
CA THR A 472 3.34 15.80 3.65
C THR A 472 3.10 17.30 3.47
N LEU A 473 1.85 17.72 3.40
CA LEU A 473 1.47 19.12 3.18
C LEU A 473 1.48 19.97 4.46
N THR A 474 1.22 19.35 5.62
CA THR A 474 1.00 20.11 6.87
C THR A 474 2.13 19.98 7.87
N PHE A 475 2.91 18.90 7.79
CA PHE A 475 3.86 18.56 8.85
C PHE A 475 5.04 19.53 8.94
N GLY A 476 5.48 20.12 7.83
CA GLY A 476 6.54 21.15 7.89
C GLY A 476 6.14 22.33 8.79
N PHE A 477 4.90 22.82 8.65
CA PHE A 477 4.35 23.86 9.50
C PHE A 477 4.24 23.40 10.97
N VAL A 478 3.78 22.16 11.20
CA VAL A 478 3.67 21.60 12.56
C VAL A 478 5.05 21.47 13.20
N LEU A 479 6.05 21.00 12.46
CA LEU A 479 7.42 20.81 12.93
C LEU A 479 8.05 22.15 13.37
N GLU A 480 7.94 23.16 12.52
CA GLU A 480 8.52 24.50 12.77
C GLU A 480 7.83 25.22 13.94
N HIS A 481 6.48 25.29 13.94
CA HIS A 481 5.74 26.15 14.85
C HIS A 481 5.37 25.49 16.19
N PHE A 482 5.21 24.16 16.23
CA PHE A 482 4.75 23.44 17.42
C PHE A 482 5.78 22.48 18.01
N LEU A 483 6.72 21.99 17.19
CA LEU A 483 7.68 20.98 17.63
C LEU A 483 9.13 21.54 17.73
N GLY A 484 9.32 22.85 17.48
CA GLY A 484 10.60 23.54 17.63
C GLY A 484 11.67 23.08 16.65
N ASP A 485 11.27 22.60 15.48
CA ASP A 485 12.13 22.07 14.41
C ASP A 485 13.05 20.91 14.87
N ASP A 486 12.67 20.22 15.95
CA ASP A 486 13.42 19.09 16.50
C ASP A 486 12.84 17.76 16.00
N PRO A 487 13.62 16.95 15.25
CA PRO A 487 13.16 15.66 14.73
C PRO A 487 12.85 14.64 15.86
N ARG A 488 13.36 14.81 17.08
CA ARG A 488 13.02 13.99 18.24
C ARG A 488 11.58 14.24 18.67
N ASN A 489 11.16 15.50 18.69
CA ASN A 489 9.78 15.88 18.98
C ASN A 489 8.82 15.38 17.89
N ALA A 490 9.27 15.27 16.64
CA ALA A 490 8.50 14.66 15.56
C ALA A 490 8.16 13.19 15.83
N ILE A 491 9.11 12.41 16.36
CA ILE A 491 8.88 11.00 16.71
C ILE A 491 7.96 10.88 17.94
N THR A 492 8.18 11.74 18.96
CA THR A 492 7.27 11.79 20.13
C THR A 492 5.84 12.13 19.71
N PHE A 493 5.67 13.12 18.82
CA PHE A 493 4.38 13.50 18.27
C PHE A 493 3.72 12.33 17.51
N ALA A 494 4.50 11.60 16.70
CA ALA A 494 4.02 10.37 16.05
C ALA A 494 3.53 9.34 17.08
N GLY A 495 4.25 9.16 18.18
CA GLY A 495 3.82 8.29 19.29
C GLY A 495 2.48 8.72 19.88
N VAL A 496 2.28 10.00 20.15
CA VAL A 496 1.01 10.55 20.65
C VAL A 496 -0.13 10.29 19.68
N LEU A 497 0.09 10.51 18.36
CA LEU A 497 -0.92 10.22 17.34
C LEU A 497 -1.29 8.72 17.29
N LEU A 498 -0.33 7.81 17.49
CA LEU A 498 -0.62 6.37 17.58
C LEU A 498 -1.46 6.03 18.82
N LEU A 499 -1.23 6.70 19.97
CA LEU A 499 -2.08 6.54 21.16
C LEU A 499 -3.51 7.03 20.90
N ILE A 500 -3.67 8.16 20.18
CA ILE A 500 -4.99 8.66 19.76
C ILE A 500 -5.65 7.65 18.81
N ALA A 501 -4.91 7.10 17.83
CA ALA A 501 -5.41 6.06 16.94
C ALA A 501 -5.85 4.80 17.71
N ALA A 502 -5.08 4.40 18.73
CA ALA A 502 -5.46 3.30 19.63
C ALA A 502 -6.81 3.57 20.31
N LEU A 503 -6.98 4.73 20.93
CA LEU A 503 -8.24 5.10 21.56
C LEU A 503 -9.40 5.16 20.55
N ALA A 504 -9.16 5.71 19.36
CA ALA A 504 -10.14 5.74 18.28
C ALA A 504 -10.55 4.33 17.83
N THR A 505 -9.66 3.34 17.91
CA THR A 505 -9.98 1.93 17.60
C THR A 505 -11.07 1.37 18.50
N LEU A 506 -11.13 1.79 19.76
CA LEU A 506 -12.18 1.35 20.70
C LEU A 506 -13.58 1.83 20.28
N TYR A 507 -13.66 2.90 19.49
CA TYR A 507 -14.92 3.42 18.98
C TYR A 507 -15.51 2.59 17.84
N ILE A 508 -14.71 1.73 17.19
CA ILE A 508 -15.15 0.87 16.09
C ILE A 508 -16.21 -0.12 16.61
N LYS A 509 -17.37 -0.10 15.98
CA LYS A 509 -18.43 -1.08 16.21
C LYS A 509 -18.23 -2.24 15.25
N THR A 510 -17.61 -3.30 15.71
CA THR A 510 -17.59 -4.59 15.02
C THR A 510 -18.80 -5.38 15.51
N ASP A 511 -19.65 -5.85 14.59
CA ASP A 511 -20.64 -6.84 14.95
C ASP A 511 -19.88 -8.05 15.51
N ARG A 512 -20.22 -8.47 16.73
CA ARG A 512 -19.64 -9.69 17.29
C ARG A 512 -20.02 -10.81 16.34
N VAL A 513 -19.02 -11.46 15.76
CA VAL A 513 -19.21 -12.78 15.16
C VAL A 513 -19.49 -13.69 16.37
N GLU A 514 -20.77 -13.92 16.65
CA GLU A 514 -21.21 -14.97 17.56
C GLU A 514 -20.88 -16.35 16.95
#